data_f014ca4362cc87dbd7c6bdf37c391ac7
#
_entry.id   f014ca4362cc87dbd7c6bdf37c391ac7
#
_cell.length_a   1.000
_cell.length_b   1.000
_cell.length_c   1.000
_cell.angle_alpha   90.00
_cell.angle_beta   90.00
_cell.angle_gamma   90.00
#
_symmetry.space_group_name_H-M   'P 1'
#
loop_
_entity.id
_entity.type
_entity.pdbx_description
1 polymer ?
#
loop_
_entity_poly.entity_id
_entity_poly.type
_entity_poly.pdbx_seq_one_letter_code
_entity_poly.pdbx_strand_id
1 'polypeptide(L)'
;MKKFFRKFRKNLRLIKSLISPDEFLNLLKHFISLLKQNIKIKINEKNFKQNGVKTPVTKCQKGDIFWVDFGFGIGSEFRYWHFCVVLSVEKSNVIVVPFTSSPKRIKFSSMVVNLGILQDIQDPNDPLPKVSYALVHSIRSIDRTRLFRPKINNKIVRTSLTKIQMDLIINNLKNHL
;
A
#
# COMPACT_ATOMS: atom_id res chain seq x y z
N MET A 1 2.03 -28.05 18.03
CA MET A 1 1.01 -27.63 17.05
C MET A 1 -0.40 -27.43 17.65
N LYS A 2 -1.01 -28.41 18.33
CA LYS A 2 -2.37 -28.30 18.95
C LYS A 2 -2.53 -27.09 19.90
N LYS A 3 -1.52 -26.82 20.78
CA LYS A 3 -1.52 -25.66 21.71
C LYS A 3 -1.54 -24.31 21.00
N PHE A 4 -0.77 -24.19 19.90
CA PHE A 4 -0.76 -22.99 19.06
C PHE A 4 -2.12 -22.72 18.44
N PHE A 5 -2.74 -23.70 17.78
CA PHE A 5 -4.06 -23.54 17.17
C PHE A 5 -5.16 -23.21 18.18
N ARG A 6 -5.07 -23.75 19.40
CA ARG A 6 -6.02 -23.41 20.47
C ARG A 6 -5.90 -21.93 20.87
N LYS A 7 -4.66 -21.43 21.04
CA LYS A 7 -4.39 -20.00 21.35
C LYS A 7 -4.85 -19.10 20.20
N PHE A 8 -4.55 -19.47 18.97
CA PHE A 8 -4.96 -18.74 17.77
C PHE A 8 -6.49 -18.59 17.68
N ARG A 9 -7.23 -19.70 17.85
CA ARG A 9 -8.72 -19.65 17.86
C ARG A 9 -9.26 -18.77 18.98
N LYS A 10 -8.68 -18.82 20.18
CA LYS A 10 -9.07 -17.99 21.32
C LYS A 10 -8.90 -16.51 20.97
N ASN A 11 -7.75 -16.12 20.43
CA ASN A 11 -7.46 -14.75 20.02
C ASN A 11 -8.39 -14.26 18.90
N LEU A 12 -8.69 -15.10 17.89
CA LEU A 12 -9.63 -14.77 16.84
C LEU A 12 -11.05 -14.49 17.38
N ARG A 13 -11.51 -15.32 18.34
CA ARG A 13 -12.83 -15.09 18.98
C ARG A 13 -12.85 -13.78 19.76
N LEU A 14 -11.77 -13.47 20.48
CA LEU A 14 -11.64 -12.20 21.21
C LEU A 14 -11.64 -11.01 20.26
N ILE A 15 -10.86 -11.04 19.18
CA ILE A 15 -10.84 -9.98 18.17
C ILE A 15 -12.25 -9.79 17.58
N LYS A 16 -12.93 -10.89 17.21
CA LYS A 16 -14.30 -10.83 16.67
C LYS A 16 -15.29 -10.18 17.62
N SER A 17 -15.09 -10.27 18.95
CA SER A 17 -15.96 -9.61 19.94
C SER A 17 -15.64 -8.13 20.18
N LEU A 18 -14.45 -7.66 19.74
CA LEU A 18 -13.97 -6.30 20.00
C LEU A 18 -14.10 -5.35 18.81
N ILE A 19 -14.27 -5.88 17.59
CA ILE A 19 -14.34 -5.09 16.36
C ILE A 19 -15.66 -5.40 15.61
N SER A 20 -16.05 -4.47 14.72
CA SER A 20 -17.26 -4.67 13.90
C SER A 20 -17.11 -5.88 12.97
N PRO A 21 -18.22 -6.50 12.51
CA PRO A 21 -18.20 -7.60 11.53
C PRO A 21 -17.41 -7.26 10.27
N ASP A 22 -17.55 -6.02 9.78
CA ASP A 22 -16.85 -5.56 8.55
C ASP A 22 -15.35 -5.42 8.78
N GLU A 23 -14.93 -4.87 9.92
CA GLU A 23 -13.51 -4.80 10.30
C GLU A 23 -12.91 -6.20 10.46
N PHE A 24 -13.64 -7.13 11.07
CA PHE A 24 -13.20 -8.51 11.21
C PHE A 24 -13.05 -9.20 9.84
N LEU A 25 -14.01 -8.99 8.94
CA LEU A 25 -13.94 -9.52 7.58
C LEU A 25 -12.74 -8.94 6.80
N ASN A 26 -12.49 -7.63 6.94
CA ASN A 26 -11.35 -6.98 6.31
C ASN A 26 -10.02 -7.49 6.87
N LEU A 27 -9.93 -7.72 8.17
CA LEU A 27 -8.77 -8.37 8.80
C LEU A 27 -8.50 -9.76 8.22
N LEU A 28 -9.53 -10.59 8.07
CA LEU A 28 -9.41 -11.94 7.48
C LEU A 28 -8.99 -11.87 6.00
N LYS A 29 -9.61 -11.00 5.21
CA LYS A 29 -9.23 -10.80 3.80
C LYS A 29 -7.76 -10.40 3.68
N HIS A 30 -7.32 -9.47 4.53
CA HIS A 30 -5.93 -9.05 4.54
C HIS A 30 -4.98 -10.19 4.92
N PHE A 31 -5.29 -10.96 5.97
CA PHE A 31 -4.49 -12.12 6.37
C PHE A 31 -4.37 -13.14 5.24
N ILE A 32 -5.48 -13.45 4.55
CA ILE A 32 -5.47 -14.34 3.38
C ILE A 32 -4.61 -13.76 2.25
N SER A 33 -4.69 -12.46 2.00
CA SER A 33 -3.86 -11.78 0.98
C SER A 33 -2.38 -11.91 1.29
N LEU A 34 -1.96 -11.68 2.54
CA LEU A 34 -0.58 -11.86 2.98
C LEU A 34 -0.10 -13.30 2.81
N LEU A 35 -0.93 -14.29 3.17
CA LEU A 35 -0.58 -15.71 2.99
C LEU A 35 -0.38 -16.03 1.50
N LYS A 36 -1.29 -15.59 0.62
CA LYS A 36 -1.17 -15.78 -0.83
C LYS A 36 0.11 -15.15 -1.40
N GLN A 37 0.45 -13.94 -0.97
CA GLN A 37 1.68 -13.26 -1.39
C GLN A 37 2.92 -14.02 -0.94
N ASN A 38 2.98 -14.47 0.33
CA ASN A 38 4.10 -15.25 0.85
C ASN A 38 4.25 -16.60 0.13
N ILE A 39 3.13 -17.30 -0.14
CA ILE A 39 3.13 -18.56 -0.92
C ILE A 39 3.70 -18.30 -2.31
N LYS A 40 3.25 -17.25 -3.00
CA LYS A 40 3.74 -16.87 -4.34
C LYS A 40 5.24 -16.60 -4.31
N ILE A 41 5.75 -15.84 -3.32
CA ILE A 41 7.18 -15.58 -3.15
C ILE A 41 7.96 -16.89 -2.97
N LYS A 42 7.49 -17.78 -2.10
CA LYS A 42 8.15 -19.09 -1.85
C LYS A 42 8.14 -20.00 -3.07
N ILE A 43 7.06 -20.06 -3.83
CA ILE A 43 7.01 -20.79 -5.09
C ILE A 43 8.03 -20.22 -6.08
N ASN A 44 8.11 -18.90 -6.20
CA ASN A 44 9.04 -18.23 -7.09
C ASN A 44 10.50 -18.46 -6.70
N GLU A 45 10.83 -18.39 -5.39
CA GLU A 45 12.16 -18.74 -4.87
C GLU A 45 12.55 -20.19 -5.22
N LYS A 46 11.60 -21.13 -5.07
CA LYS A 46 11.80 -22.53 -5.43
C LYS A 46 12.05 -22.70 -6.92
N ASN A 47 11.23 -22.04 -7.77
CA ASN A 47 11.37 -22.10 -9.22
C ASN A 47 12.71 -21.48 -9.69
N PHE A 48 13.16 -20.39 -9.04
CA PHE A 48 14.46 -19.79 -9.32
C PHE A 48 15.61 -20.74 -8.97
N LYS A 49 15.54 -21.40 -7.81
CA LYS A 49 16.57 -22.38 -7.41
C LYS A 49 16.63 -23.60 -8.33
N GLN A 50 15.48 -24.04 -8.86
CA GLN A 50 15.39 -25.23 -9.71
C GLN A 50 15.67 -24.95 -11.18
N ASN A 51 15.19 -23.81 -11.70
CA ASN A 51 15.14 -23.56 -13.16
C ASN A 51 15.86 -22.25 -13.58
N GLY A 52 16.46 -21.50 -12.65
CA GLY A 52 17.11 -20.22 -12.94
C GLY A 52 16.15 -19.09 -13.36
N VAL A 53 14.83 -19.32 -13.33
CA VAL A 53 13.82 -18.34 -13.77
C VAL A 53 13.59 -17.30 -12.70
N LYS A 54 14.04 -16.07 -12.94
CA LYS A 54 13.76 -14.92 -12.05
C LYS A 54 12.28 -14.52 -12.14
N THR A 55 11.65 -14.34 -10.99
CA THR A 55 10.31 -13.72 -10.94
C THR A 55 10.37 -12.32 -11.54
N PRO A 56 9.47 -11.97 -12.45
CA PRO A 56 9.37 -10.60 -12.92
C PRO A 56 8.95 -9.69 -11.77
N VAL A 57 9.87 -8.85 -11.33
CA VAL A 57 9.58 -7.81 -10.33
C VAL A 57 8.96 -6.63 -11.07
N THR A 58 7.93 -6.03 -10.47
CA THR A 58 7.26 -4.86 -11.05
C THR A 58 8.28 -3.76 -11.36
N LYS A 59 8.41 -3.39 -12.64
CA LYS A 59 9.27 -2.27 -13.04
C LYS A 59 8.67 -0.98 -12.49
N CYS A 60 9.45 -0.25 -11.72
CA CYS A 60 9.05 1.01 -11.11
C CYS A 60 10.23 1.97 -11.05
N GLN A 61 9.94 3.25 -11.03
CA GLN A 61 10.91 4.32 -10.86
C GLN A 61 10.35 5.39 -9.91
N LYS A 62 11.21 6.29 -9.43
CA LYS A 62 10.82 7.45 -8.63
C LYS A 62 9.71 8.24 -9.34
N GLY A 63 8.66 8.60 -8.60
CA GLY A 63 7.50 9.32 -9.12
C GLY A 63 6.38 8.42 -9.63
N ASP A 64 6.62 7.14 -9.95
CA ASP A 64 5.57 6.22 -10.38
C ASP A 64 4.50 6.05 -9.28
N ILE A 65 3.24 5.98 -9.70
CA ILE A 65 2.09 5.75 -8.80
C ILE A 65 1.66 4.29 -8.89
N PHE A 66 1.35 3.72 -7.74
CA PHE A 66 0.86 2.34 -7.60
C PHE A 66 -0.29 2.24 -6.62
N TRP A 67 -1.09 1.20 -6.79
CA TRP A 67 -2.11 0.73 -5.86
C TRP A 67 -1.48 -0.33 -4.94
N VAL A 68 -1.59 -0.15 -3.63
CA VAL A 68 -0.90 -1.00 -2.63
C VAL A 68 -1.83 -1.34 -1.49
N ASP A 69 -1.82 -2.61 -1.08
CA ASP A 69 -2.39 -3.01 0.20
C ASP A 69 -1.39 -2.74 1.32
N PHE A 70 -1.62 -1.69 2.11
CA PHE A 70 -0.78 -1.33 3.26
C PHE A 70 -0.99 -2.24 4.47
N GLY A 71 -1.99 -3.10 4.41
CA GLY A 71 -2.23 -4.07 5.44
C GLY A 71 -3.18 -3.60 6.53
N PHE A 72 -3.16 -4.34 7.62
CA PHE A 72 -3.92 -4.04 8.81
C PHE A 72 -2.97 -3.40 9.84
N GLY A 73 -2.92 -2.05 9.84
CA GLY A 73 -2.07 -1.30 10.77
C GLY A 73 -2.55 -1.38 12.21
N ILE A 74 -1.68 -1.07 13.16
CA ILE A 74 -2.00 -1.02 14.59
C ILE A 74 -2.35 0.43 14.96
N GLY A 75 -3.50 0.62 15.65
CA GLY A 75 -3.92 1.95 16.10
C GLY A 75 -4.11 2.94 14.94
N SER A 76 -3.35 4.02 14.94
CA SER A 76 -3.41 5.10 13.94
C SER A 76 -2.58 4.84 12.68
N GLU A 77 -1.87 3.71 12.58
CA GLU A 77 -1.09 3.39 11.40
C GLU A 77 -1.94 3.37 10.13
N PHE A 78 -1.31 3.77 9.02
CA PHE A 78 -1.96 3.75 7.71
C PHE A 78 -2.21 2.31 7.27
N ARG A 79 -3.42 2.01 6.78
CA ARG A 79 -3.90 0.64 6.52
C ARG A 79 -4.80 0.56 5.30
N TYR A 80 -5.01 -0.68 4.80
CA TYR A 80 -5.85 -1.04 3.65
C TYR A 80 -5.26 -0.62 2.30
N TRP A 81 -6.08 -0.71 1.28
CA TRP A 81 -5.72 -0.39 -0.09
C TRP A 81 -5.70 1.11 -0.34
N HIS A 82 -4.58 1.61 -0.84
CA HIS A 82 -4.44 3.01 -1.21
C HIS A 82 -3.46 3.18 -2.37
N PHE A 83 -3.59 4.29 -3.08
CA PHE A 83 -2.54 4.74 -3.98
C PHE A 83 -1.33 5.24 -3.19
N CYS A 84 -0.18 5.12 -3.81
CA CYS A 84 1.07 5.67 -3.28
C CYS A 84 1.99 6.08 -4.42
N VAL A 85 2.95 6.97 -4.10
CA VAL A 85 4.06 7.30 -4.99
C VAL A 85 5.34 6.65 -4.52
N VAL A 86 6.16 6.21 -5.47
CA VAL A 86 7.52 5.71 -5.21
C VAL A 86 8.47 6.90 -5.04
N LEU A 87 9.14 7.01 -3.90
CA LEU A 87 10.20 7.99 -3.65
C LEU A 87 11.57 7.46 -4.04
N SER A 88 11.84 6.19 -3.76
CA SER A 88 13.12 5.54 -4.04
C SER A 88 12.94 4.07 -4.33
N VAL A 89 13.84 3.53 -5.13
CA VAL A 89 13.89 2.10 -5.47
C VAL A 89 15.22 1.54 -4.99
N GLU A 90 15.16 0.54 -4.11
CA GLU A 90 16.33 -0.14 -3.58
C GLU A 90 16.18 -1.66 -3.76
N LYS A 91 16.83 -2.21 -4.78
CA LYS A 91 16.79 -3.64 -5.12
C LYS A 91 15.35 -4.20 -5.17
N SER A 92 14.97 -5.01 -4.19
CA SER A 92 13.63 -5.60 -4.08
C SER A 92 12.63 -4.71 -3.35
N ASN A 93 13.09 -3.66 -2.67
CA ASN A 93 12.26 -2.76 -1.89
C ASN A 93 12.05 -1.41 -2.57
N VAL A 94 10.98 -0.74 -2.18
CA VAL A 94 10.72 0.65 -2.55
C VAL A 94 10.28 1.43 -1.32
N ILE A 95 10.69 2.71 -1.27
CA ILE A 95 10.16 3.65 -0.30
C ILE A 95 8.99 4.35 -0.95
N VAL A 96 7.84 4.33 -0.29
CA VAL A 96 6.60 4.90 -0.80
C VAL A 96 5.96 5.87 0.18
N VAL A 97 5.22 6.85 -0.36
CA VAL A 97 4.32 7.74 0.40
C VAL A 97 2.89 7.43 -0.04
N PRO A 98 2.00 7.01 0.89
CA PRO A 98 0.62 6.74 0.57
C PRO A 98 -0.21 8.02 0.35
N PHE A 99 -1.30 7.89 -0.42
CA PHE A 99 -2.27 8.95 -0.68
C PHE A 99 -3.58 8.70 0.06
N THR A 100 -4.29 9.78 0.35
CA THR A 100 -5.68 9.75 0.82
C THR A 100 -6.49 10.82 0.13
N SER A 101 -7.79 10.57 -0.06
CA SER A 101 -8.79 11.57 -0.46
C SER A 101 -9.63 12.04 0.72
N SER A 102 -9.39 11.53 1.93
CA SER A 102 -10.19 11.84 3.11
C SER A 102 -9.76 13.15 3.76
N PRO A 103 -10.62 14.18 3.81
CA PRO A 103 -10.30 15.46 4.44
C PRO A 103 -10.14 15.36 5.98
N LYS A 104 -10.70 14.33 6.62
CA LYS A 104 -10.58 14.14 8.08
C LYS A 104 -9.13 13.92 8.55
N ARG A 105 -8.28 13.33 7.71
CA ARG A 105 -6.86 13.07 8.03
C ARG A 105 -5.95 14.26 7.78
N ILE A 106 -6.44 15.29 7.09
CA ILE A 106 -5.63 16.42 6.60
C ILE A 106 -5.55 17.55 7.63
N LYS A 107 -6.59 17.73 8.43
CA LYS A 107 -6.78 18.92 9.29
C LYS A 107 -5.74 19.10 10.39
N PHE A 108 -4.95 18.10 10.72
CA PHE A 108 -4.09 18.10 11.92
C PHE A 108 -2.62 17.72 11.66
N SER A 109 -2.16 17.67 10.43
CA SER A 109 -0.77 17.30 10.15
C SER A 109 -0.12 18.22 9.14
N SER A 110 0.97 18.86 9.56
CA SER A 110 1.86 19.62 8.67
C SER A 110 2.60 18.72 7.65
N MET A 111 2.62 17.40 7.89
CA MET A 111 3.24 16.40 7.01
C MET A 111 2.24 15.83 5.98
N VAL A 112 1.36 16.68 5.46
CA VAL A 112 0.40 16.34 4.41
C VAL A 112 0.56 17.33 3.26
N VAL A 113 0.72 16.79 2.05
CA VAL A 113 0.90 17.57 0.82
C VAL A 113 -0.31 17.43 -0.08
N ASN A 114 -0.93 18.54 -0.46
CA ASN A 114 -2.00 18.56 -1.45
C ASN A 114 -1.41 18.38 -2.86
N LEU A 115 -1.83 17.33 -3.56
CA LEU A 115 -1.38 16.99 -4.92
C LEU A 115 -2.38 17.42 -6.00
N GLY A 116 -3.55 17.96 -5.60
CA GLY A 116 -4.65 18.26 -6.50
C GLY A 116 -5.41 16.99 -6.95
N ILE A 117 -6.16 17.13 -8.04
CA ILE A 117 -6.87 16.01 -8.67
C ILE A 117 -5.90 15.28 -9.59
N LEU A 118 -5.70 13.99 -9.33
CA LEU A 118 -4.88 13.11 -10.16
C LEU A 118 -5.81 12.34 -11.10
N GLN A 119 -5.99 12.85 -12.33
CA GLN A 119 -6.98 12.33 -13.29
C GLN A 119 -6.71 10.87 -13.72
N ASP A 120 -5.45 10.44 -13.70
CA ASP A 120 -5.03 9.11 -14.15
C ASP A 120 -5.09 8.05 -13.05
N ILE A 121 -5.66 8.36 -11.89
CA ILE A 121 -5.89 7.39 -10.82
C ILE A 121 -7.34 7.45 -10.36
N GLN A 122 -7.96 6.28 -10.38
CA GLN A 122 -9.30 6.08 -9.87
C GLN A 122 -9.26 5.03 -8.76
N ASP A 123 -9.95 5.30 -7.67
CA ASP A 123 -10.23 4.26 -6.69
C ASP A 123 -11.21 3.27 -7.33
N PRO A 124 -10.92 1.95 -7.35
CA PRO A 124 -11.83 0.96 -7.89
C PRO A 124 -13.23 0.97 -7.24
N ASN A 125 -13.33 1.49 -6.01
CA ASN A 125 -14.56 1.58 -5.24
C ASN A 125 -15.26 2.95 -5.36
N ASP A 126 -14.58 3.96 -5.94
CA ASP A 126 -15.10 5.32 -6.08
C ASP A 126 -14.50 5.98 -7.33
N PRO A 127 -15.19 5.90 -8.47
CA PRO A 127 -14.68 6.38 -9.75
C PRO A 127 -14.66 7.91 -9.89
N LEU A 128 -15.26 8.66 -8.96
CA LEU A 128 -15.29 10.11 -9.05
C LEU A 128 -13.90 10.72 -8.75
N PRO A 129 -13.44 11.69 -9.57
CA PRO A 129 -12.17 12.37 -9.34
C PRO A 129 -12.17 13.08 -7.99
N LYS A 130 -11.18 12.79 -7.17
CA LYS A 130 -11.00 13.40 -5.83
C LYS A 130 -9.64 14.03 -5.71
N VAL A 131 -9.56 15.09 -4.92
CA VAL A 131 -8.29 15.68 -4.51
C VAL A 131 -7.49 14.64 -3.74
N SER A 132 -6.25 14.45 -4.14
CA SER A 132 -5.32 13.52 -3.51
C SER A 132 -4.34 14.25 -2.61
N TYR A 133 -4.07 13.66 -1.45
CA TYR A 133 -3.15 14.20 -0.45
C TYR A 133 -2.10 13.14 -0.12
N ALA A 134 -0.83 13.49 -0.26
CA ALA A 134 0.27 12.63 0.15
C ALA A 134 0.48 12.72 1.67
N LEU A 135 0.47 11.57 2.34
CA LEU A 135 0.66 11.45 3.79
C LEU A 135 2.14 11.19 4.09
N VAL A 136 2.95 12.25 4.14
CA VAL A 136 4.41 12.14 4.30
C VAL A 136 4.79 11.46 5.62
N HIS A 137 4.04 11.70 6.69
CA HIS A 137 4.23 11.01 7.99
C HIS A 137 4.00 9.49 7.93
N SER A 138 3.38 8.98 6.86
CA SER A 138 3.11 7.55 6.68
C SER A 138 4.06 6.88 5.69
N ILE A 139 5.20 7.53 5.39
CA ILE A 139 6.28 6.97 4.55
C ILE A 139 6.73 5.60 5.08
N ARG A 140 6.92 4.64 4.15
CA ARG A 140 7.42 3.30 4.52
C ARG A 140 8.11 2.57 3.39
N SER A 141 8.94 1.61 3.76
CA SER A 141 9.53 0.66 2.83
C SER A 141 8.60 -0.55 2.64
N ILE A 142 8.40 -0.97 1.40
CA ILE A 142 7.63 -2.17 1.06
C ILE A 142 8.36 -2.97 -0.02
N ASP A 143 8.06 -4.28 -0.10
CA ASP A 143 8.54 -5.13 -1.17
C ASP A 143 7.85 -4.77 -2.51
N ARG A 144 8.62 -4.74 -3.61
CA ARG A 144 8.13 -4.38 -4.97
C ARG A 144 7.05 -5.31 -5.50
N THR A 145 6.97 -6.55 -4.99
CA THR A 145 5.90 -7.49 -5.37
C THR A 145 4.52 -7.05 -4.90
N ARG A 146 4.45 -6.10 -3.95
CA ARG A 146 3.20 -5.51 -3.44
C ARG A 146 2.68 -4.35 -4.29
N LEU A 147 3.42 -3.93 -5.31
CA LEU A 147 3.03 -2.85 -6.21
C LEU A 147 2.10 -3.36 -7.32
N PHE A 148 0.91 -2.78 -7.40
CA PHE A 148 -0.06 -3.02 -8.46
C PHE A 148 -0.23 -1.75 -9.30
N ARG A 149 -0.12 -1.88 -10.63
CA ARG A 149 -0.39 -0.76 -11.52
C ARG A 149 -1.85 -0.33 -11.40
N PRO A 150 -2.14 0.99 -11.40
CA PRO A 150 -3.50 1.49 -11.48
C PRO A 150 -4.21 0.94 -12.73
N LYS A 151 -5.54 0.87 -12.64
CA LYS A 151 -6.39 0.51 -13.77
C LYS A 151 -7.40 1.62 -14.03
N ILE A 152 -7.52 2.05 -15.28
CA ILE A 152 -8.56 2.93 -15.75
C ILE A 152 -9.38 2.16 -16.78
N ASN A 153 -10.69 2.08 -16.60
CA ASN A 153 -11.59 1.30 -17.49
C ASN A 153 -11.06 -0.13 -17.73
N ASN A 154 -10.65 -0.81 -16.66
CA ASN A 154 -10.03 -2.14 -16.67
C ASN A 154 -8.71 -2.28 -17.44
N LYS A 155 -8.14 -1.21 -17.98
CA LYS A 155 -6.83 -1.21 -18.62
C LYS A 155 -5.74 -0.77 -17.62
N ILE A 156 -4.63 -1.53 -17.60
CA ILE A 156 -3.47 -1.18 -16.78
C ILE A 156 -2.86 0.10 -17.36
N VAL A 157 -2.67 1.10 -16.51
CA VAL A 157 -2.03 2.36 -16.88
C VAL A 157 -0.72 2.56 -16.13
N ARG A 158 0.21 3.28 -16.74
CA ARG A 158 1.39 3.79 -16.08
C ARG A 158 1.20 5.28 -15.87
N THR A 159 1.14 5.67 -14.62
CA THR A 159 1.00 7.07 -14.23
C THR A 159 2.06 7.46 -13.21
N SER A 160 2.43 8.72 -13.17
CA SER A 160 3.45 9.27 -12.27
C SER A 160 3.10 10.69 -11.87
N LEU A 161 3.60 11.12 -10.73
CA LEU A 161 3.56 12.52 -10.32
C LEU A 161 4.46 13.38 -11.21
N THR A 162 4.06 14.63 -11.41
CA THR A 162 4.91 15.64 -12.02
C THR A 162 6.12 15.96 -11.14
N LYS A 163 7.16 16.58 -11.73
CA LYS A 163 8.31 17.05 -10.98
C LYS A 163 7.91 17.98 -9.83
N ILE A 164 7.00 18.91 -10.09
CA ILE A 164 6.51 19.89 -9.10
C ILE A 164 5.87 19.16 -7.91
N GLN A 165 4.98 18.19 -8.16
CA GLN A 165 4.33 17.41 -7.10
C GLN A 165 5.33 16.59 -6.30
N MET A 166 6.34 16.00 -6.95
CA MET A 166 7.42 15.29 -6.28
C MET A 166 8.27 16.21 -5.40
N ASP A 167 8.60 17.40 -5.90
CA ASP A 167 9.38 18.39 -5.14
C ASP A 167 8.61 18.88 -3.90
N LEU A 168 7.28 19.05 -3.98
CA LEU A 168 6.44 19.38 -2.83
C LEU A 168 6.53 18.31 -1.74
N ILE A 169 6.45 17.01 -2.09
CA ILE A 169 6.59 15.91 -1.14
C ILE A 169 7.99 15.89 -0.51
N ILE A 170 9.04 16.02 -1.33
CA ILE A 170 10.43 15.96 -0.87
C ILE A 170 10.77 17.14 0.05
N ASN A 171 10.32 18.34 -0.31
CA ASN A 171 10.54 19.53 0.51
C ASN A 171 9.77 19.44 1.84
N ASN A 172 8.52 18.95 1.81
CA ASN A 172 7.77 18.69 3.04
C ASN A 172 8.52 17.68 3.95
N LEU A 173 9.03 16.59 3.38
CA LEU A 173 9.81 15.61 4.14
C LEU A 173 11.07 16.23 4.74
N LYS A 174 11.84 17.04 3.98
CA LYS A 174 13.06 17.72 4.46
C LYS A 174 12.79 18.70 5.60
N ASN A 175 11.64 19.37 5.57
CA ASN A 175 11.28 20.35 6.60
C ASN A 175 10.87 19.70 7.94
N HIS A 176 10.72 18.37 7.98
CA HIS A 176 10.28 17.63 9.16
C HIS A 176 11.30 16.58 9.63
N LEU A 177 12.47 16.48 8.99
CA LEU A 177 13.62 15.67 9.39
C LEU A 177 14.72 16.55 9.97
#